data_23b995254d7390998064d2d310d099b8
#
_entry.id   23b995254d7390998064d2d310d099b8
#
_cell.length_a   1.000
_cell.length_b   1.000
_cell.length_c   1.000
_cell.angle_alpha   90.00
_cell.angle_beta   90.00
_cell.angle_gamma   90.00
#
_symmetry.space_group_name_H-M   'P 1'
#
loop_
_entity.id
_entity.type
_entity.pdbx_description
1 polymer ?
#
loop_
_entity_poly.entity_id
_entity_poly.type
_entity_poly.pdbx_seq_one_letter_code
_entity_poly.pdbx_strand_id
1 'polypeptide(L)' 'MHIQFNDSPMQLDDALTITALLQQLDQLQPGAALALNQQILPRERWEEHIVQDGDQILLFQVIAGG' A
#
# COMPACT_ATOMS: atom_id res chain seq x y z
N MET A 1 -4.18 14.45 -3.58
CA MET A 1 -5.15 13.42 -3.18
C MET A 1 -4.89 12.97 -1.75
N HIS A 2 -5.93 12.61 -1.05
CA HIS A 2 -5.82 12.15 0.34
C HIS A 2 -6.11 10.67 0.41
N ILE A 3 -5.24 9.95 1.12
CA ILE A 3 -5.41 8.53 1.37
C ILE A 3 -5.21 8.26 2.85
N GLN A 4 -5.47 7.02 3.27
CA GLN A 4 -5.12 6.57 4.60
C GLN A 4 -4.11 5.44 4.48
N PHE A 5 -3.03 5.55 5.22
CA PHE A 5 -1.99 4.52 5.28
C PHE A 5 -1.80 4.10 6.72
N ASN A 6 -2.15 2.83 7.00
CA ASN A 6 -2.10 2.29 8.36
C ASN A 6 -2.85 3.18 9.35
N ASP A 7 -4.07 3.57 8.95
CA ASP A 7 -4.97 4.39 9.75
C ASP A 7 -4.48 5.83 9.99
N SER A 8 -3.46 6.26 9.26
CA SER A 8 -2.98 7.63 9.33
C SER A 8 -3.30 8.35 8.03
N PRO A 9 -3.85 9.56 8.11
CA PRO A 9 -4.10 10.32 6.88
C PRO A 9 -2.78 10.72 6.22
N MET A 10 -2.76 10.65 4.91
CA MET A 10 -1.57 10.98 4.14
C MET A 10 -1.99 11.69 2.87
N GLN A 11 -1.25 12.72 2.52
CA GLN A 11 -1.51 13.45 1.28
C GLN A 11 -0.45 13.09 0.25
N LEU A 12 -0.90 12.79 -0.95
CA LEU A 12 -0.01 12.52 -2.08
C LEU A 12 -0.19 13.62 -3.12
N ASP A 13 0.93 14.07 -3.66
CA ASP A 13 0.90 15.11 -4.70
C ASP A 13 0.69 14.52 -6.09
N ASP A 14 1.16 13.30 -6.30
CA ASP A 14 1.11 12.64 -7.60
C ASP A 14 0.42 11.29 -7.50
N ALA A 15 -0.15 10.85 -8.61
CA ALA A 15 -0.69 9.50 -8.70
C ALA A 15 0.49 8.51 -8.75
N LEU A 16 0.52 7.61 -7.80
CA LEU A 16 1.58 6.61 -7.69
C LEU A 16 0.97 5.20 -7.72
N THR A 17 1.74 4.26 -8.25
CA THR A 17 1.38 2.85 -8.04
C THR A 17 1.64 2.48 -6.59
N ILE A 18 1.05 1.36 -6.16
CA ILE A 18 1.30 0.86 -4.81
C ILE A 18 2.80 0.63 -4.60
N THR A 19 3.47 0.00 -5.59
CA THR A 19 4.91 -0.23 -5.49
C THR A 19 5.68 1.08 -5.33
N ALA A 20 5.35 2.09 -6.14
CA ALA A 20 6.04 3.37 -6.05
C ALA A 20 5.78 4.05 -4.70
N LEU A 21 4.56 3.98 -4.19
CA LEU A 21 4.23 4.54 -2.89
C LEU A 21 5.05 3.89 -1.79
N LEU A 22 5.12 2.55 -1.78
CA LEU A 22 5.86 1.84 -0.76
C LEU A 22 7.36 2.11 -0.84
N GLN A 23 7.89 2.28 -2.05
CA GLN A 23 9.28 2.67 -2.22
C GLN A 23 9.55 4.05 -1.65
N GLN A 24 8.65 4.98 -1.89
CA GLN A 24 8.79 6.33 -1.38
C GLN A 24 8.76 6.37 0.14
N LEU A 25 7.98 5.49 0.76
CA LEU A 25 7.87 5.41 2.21
C LEU A 25 8.92 4.48 2.83
N ASP A 26 9.76 3.87 1.99
CA ASP A 26 10.76 2.90 2.43
C ASP A 26 10.11 1.71 3.15
N GLN A 27 8.97 1.28 2.63
CA GLN A 27 8.19 0.19 3.22
C GLN A 27 8.04 -0.99 2.28
N LEU A 28 8.73 -0.99 1.15
CA LEU A 28 8.67 -2.10 0.21
C LEU A 28 9.63 -3.20 0.67
N GLN A 29 9.09 -4.16 1.41
CA GLN A 29 9.89 -5.23 2.01
C GLN A 29 9.33 -6.59 1.62
N PRO A 30 10.19 -7.61 1.53
CA PRO A 30 9.71 -8.97 1.30
C PRO A 30 8.88 -9.46 2.47
N GLY A 31 7.87 -10.27 2.18
CA GLY A 31 7.00 -10.80 3.20
C GLY A 31 5.91 -9.88 3.67
N ALA A 32 5.82 -8.68 3.11
CA ALA A 32 4.75 -7.76 3.45
C ALA A 32 3.50 -8.08 2.65
N ALA A 33 2.35 -7.93 3.28
CA ALA A 33 1.06 -8.05 2.61
C ALA A 33 0.34 -6.71 2.70
N LEU A 34 -0.59 -6.50 1.78
CA LEU A 34 -1.27 -5.22 1.70
C LEU A 34 -2.76 -5.44 1.47
N ALA A 35 -3.57 -4.70 2.22
CA ALA A 35 -5.00 -4.64 2.00
C ALA A 35 -5.35 -3.26 1.47
N LEU A 36 -6.10 -3.25 0.38
CA LEU A 36 -6.58 -2.02 -0.24
C LEU A 36 -8.09 -1.98 -0.10
N ASN A 37 -8.59 -0.98 0.61
CA ASN A 37 -10.03 -0.83 0.84
C ASN A 37 -10.63 -2.12 1.42
N GLN A 38 -9.94 -2.71 2.40
CA GLN A 38 -10.37 -3.89 3.14
C GLN A 38 -10.30 -5.19 2.33
N GLN A 39 -9.59 -5.17 1.22
CA GLN A 39 -9.39 -6.37 0.41
C GLN A 39 -7.91 -6.58 0.17
N ILE A 40 -7.46 -7.83 0.31
CA ILE A 40 -6.07 -8.15 0.06
C ILE A 40 -5.75 -7.89 -1.40
N LEU A 41 -4.70 -7.14 -1.65
CA LEU A 41 -4.20 -6.87 -2.99
C LEU A 41 -2.96 -7.73 -3.22
N PRO A 42 -3.00 -8.68 -4.15
CA PRO A 42 -1.83 -9.52 -4.43
C PRO A 42 -0.63 -8.67 -4.84
N ARG A 43 0.56 -9.11 -4.40
CA ARG A 43 1.78 -8.34 -4.65
C ARG A 43 2.01 -8.10 -6.15
N GLU A 44 1.67 -9.05 -6.98
CA GLU A 44 1.83 -8.91 -8.42
C GLU A 44 0.97 -7.82 -9.03
N ARG A 45 -0.01 -7.32 -8.29
CA ARG A 45 -0.85 -6.22 -8.74
C ARG A 45 -0.40 -4.86 -8.22
N TRP A 46 0.58 -4.83 -7.34
CA TRP A 46 1.04 -3.57 -6.76
C TRP A 46 1.64 -2.63 -7.81
N GLU A 47 2.23 -3.18 -8.85
CA GLU A 47 2.81 -2.37 -9.92
C GLU A 47 1.76 -1.82 -10.88
N GLU A 48 0.57 -2.40 -10.87
CA GLU A 48 -0.50 -2.03 -11.79
C GLU A 48 -1.51 -1.08 -11.15
N HIS A 49 -1.70 -1.20 -9.84
CA HIS A 49 -2.72 -0.41 -9.17
C HIS A 49 -2.21 0.99 -8.88
N ILE A 50 -2.91 1.99 -9.42
CA ILE A 50 -2.60 3.38 -9.16
C ILE A 50 -3.47 3.83 -7.98
N VAL A 51 -2.82 4.37 -6.95
CA VAL A 51 -3.51 4.85 -5.76
C VAL A 51 -4.43 5.99 -6.12
N GLN A 52 -5.64 5.98 -5.59
CA GLN A 52 -6.65 6.98 -5.87
C GLN A 52 -7.07 7.69 -4.60
N ASP A 53 -7.63 8.87 -4.78
CA ASP A 53 -8.12 9.66 -3.67
C ASP A 53 -9.14 8.85 -2.85
N GLY A 54 -8.93 8.83 -1.55
CA GLY A 54 -9.81 8.09 -0.65
C GLY A 54 -9.41 6.65 -0.39
N ASP A 55 -8.37 6.17 -1.05
CA ASP A 55 -7.94 4.79 -0.83
C ASP A 55 -7.46 4.58 0.61
N GLN A 56 -7.84 3.43 1.16
CA GLN A 56 -7.38 2.98 2.47
C GLN A 56 -6.39 1.85 2.28
N ILE A 57 -5.18 2.04 2.76
CA ILE A 57 -4.09 1.09 2.55
C ILE A 57 -3.61 0.61 3.91
N LEU A 58 -3.60 -0.70 4.10
CA LEU A 58 -3.03 -1.34 5.28
C LEU A 58 -1.88 -2.23 4.84
N LEU A 59 -0.71 -1.93 5.37
CA LEU A 59 0.48 -2.74 5.11
C LEU A 59 0.84 -3.50 6.38
N PHE A 60 1.03 -4.80 6.26
CA PHE A 60 1.37 -5.62 7.42
C PHE A 60 2.35 -6.69 7.04
N GLN A 61 3.10 -7.15 8.02
CA GLN A 61 4.08 -8.20 7.81
C GLN A 61 3.40 -9.55 8.02
N VAL A 62 3.56 -10.42 7.05
CA VAL A 62 3.15 -11.80 7.21
C VAL A 62 4.33 -12.54 7.82
N ILE A 63 4.21 -12.85 9.10
CA ILE A 63 5.23 -13.66 9.74
C ILE A 63 4.96 -15.09 9.33
N ALA A 64 5.84 -15.63 8.50
CA ALA A 64 5.78 -17.04 8.20
C ALA A 64 6.11 -17.76 9.49
N GLY A 65 5.09 -18.00 10.28
CA GLY A 65 5.26 -18.75 11.49
C GLY A 65 5.65 -20.15 11.14
N GLY A 66 6.85 -20.40 11.34
CA GLY A 66 7.29 -21.77 11.21
C GLY A 66 6.63 -22.60 12.26
#